data_07735f6cab5455bc55df4d903171616c
#
_entry.id   07735f6cab5455bc55df4d903171616c
#
_cell.length_a   1.000
_cell.length_b   1.000
_cell.length_c   1.000
_cell.angle_alpha   90.00
_cell.angle_beta   90.00
_cell.angle_gamma   90.00
#
_symmetry.space_group_name_H-M   'P 1'
#
loop_
_entity.id
_entity.type
_entity.pdbx_description
1 polymer ?
#
loop_
_entity_poly.entity_id
_entity_poly.type
_entity_poly.pdbx_seq_one_letter_code
_entity_poly.pdbx_strand_id
1 'polypeptide(L)'
;MTDLVGDLRSRRLVVELDPIRRPGAGRPTRPIALDGEPWCVLGVHVEVDRVHVSGATVGGTELWQATLPAVFADNHDGASVLADVIAGQLTQIPEGHQLVAIEIAVPGYVGPDGMTVTSRALGWDGAGVGKAVRAALGENGLTDVSIGISSDFHLAGLYAARVLLSDPSTTVAAYFGGVSEVGSALVVNGEIFRGAGGGAGDLAHLHVQADGPGCWCGRHGCLNSVLRVQELLTRAGLRDAEEAAELVLTAPEHAVGLLVEGAKDGDAKVLHALEQAGSSLGRAVDDVLGSVNPHAVILGGYLGRLAPFLMPALDRQLRARVHEGPYADTQILVTDEDPPVTAGAVLAARDACLYDPLALTTPLR
;
A
#
# COMPACT_ATOMS: atom_id res chain seq x y z
N MET A 1 7.45 -29.31 19.69
CA MET A 1 8.06 -28.79 18.44
C MET A 1 7.93 -29.77 17.26
N THR A 2 8.22 -31.05 17.43
CA THR A 2 8.11 -32.07 16.35
C THR A 2 6.66 -32.22 15.84
N ASP A 3 5.67 -32.14 16.71
CA ASP A 3 4.25 -32.29 16.35
C ASP A 3 3.75 -31.09 15.53
N LEU A 4 4.14 -29.84 15.87
CA LEU A 4 3.76 -28.65 15.13
C LEU A 4 4.33 -28.66 13.70
N VAL A 5 5.61 -28.98 13.53
CA VAL A 5 6.23 -29.07 12.20
C VAL A 5 5.58 -30.18 11.37
N GLY A 6 5.23 -31.31 12.02
CA GLY A 6 4.51 -32.40 11.38
C GLY A 6 3.12 -31.97 10.87
N ASP A 7 2.38 -31.19 11.68
CA ASP A 7 1.06 -30.68 11.30
C ASP A 7 1.16 -29.64 10.16
N LEU A 8 2.07 -28.67 10.25
CA LEU A 8 2.29 -27.70 9.17
C LEU A 8 2.72 -28.37 7.85
N ARG A 9 3.54 -29.44 7.92
CA ARG A 9 3.90 -30.23 6.74
C ARG A 9 2.69 -30.98 6.14
N SER A 10 1.84 -31.57 6.98
CA SER A 10 0.64 -32.27 6.52
C SER A 10 -0.30 -31.33 5.79
N ARG A 11 -0.30 -30.05 6.15
CA ARG A 11 -1.06 -28.97 5.50
C ARG A 11 -0.33 -28.35 4.31
N ARG A 12 0.87 -28.82 3.98
CA ARG A 12 1.70 -28.26 2.91
C ARG A 12 2.01 -26.78 3.05
N LEU A 13 2.15 -26.32 4.30
CA LEU A 13 2.57 -24.95 4.62
C LEU A 13 4.08 -24.84 4.74
N VAL A 14 4.74 -25.91 5.12
CA VAL A 14 6.19 -25.95 5.22
C VAL A 14 6.76 -27.22 4.59
N VAL A 15 7.99 -27.11 4.06
CA VAL A 15 8.78 -28.20 3.52
C VAL A 15 10.11 -28.29 4.28
N GLU A 16 10.59 -29.52 4.52
CA GLU A 16 11.93 -29.73 5.03
C GLU A 16 12.94 -29.65 3.88
N LEU A 17 13.98 -28.82 4.08
CA LEU A 17 15.10 -28.72 3.16
C LEU A 17 16.19 -29.76 3.47
N ASP A 18 17.17 -29.87 2.58
CA ASP A 18 18.30 -30.77 2.75
C ASP A 18 19.08 -30.46 4.04
N PRO A 19 19.58 -31.51 4.73
CA PRO A 19 20.28 -31.35 5.98
C PRO A 19 21.56 -30.52 5.83
N ILE A 20 21.70 -29.48 6.66
CA ILE A 20 22.93 -28.70 6.74
C ILE A 20 23.85 -29.38 7.77
N ARG A 21 25.05 -29.83 7.33
CA ARG A 21 26.11 -30.29 8.19
C ARG A 21 26.98 -29.10 8.61
N ARG A 22 26.97 -28.78 9.90
CA ARG A 22 27.93 -27.81 10.45
C ARG A 22 29.21 -28.58 10.85
N PRO A 23 30.41 -28.00 10.66
CA PRO A 23 31.65 -28.56 11.20
C PRO A 23 31.57 -28.65 12.74
N GLY A 24 31.64 -29.84 13.32
CA GLY A 24 31.54 -30.10 14.77
C GLY A 24 30.60 -31.25 15.10
N ALA A 25 30.65 -31.76 16.31
CA ALA A 25 29.84 -32.88 16.76
C ALA A 25 28.37 -32.41 17.00
N GLY A 26 27.45 -32.94 16.23
CA GLY A 26 25.99 -32.70 16.41
C GLY A 26 25.17 -33.41 15.34
N ARG A 27 23.88 -33.65 15.67
CA ARG A 27 22.91 -34.18 14.69
C ARG A 27 22.72 -33.13 13.57
N PRO A 28 22.73 -33.51 12.28
CA PRO A 28 22.44 -32.58 11.18
C PRO A 28 21.12 -31.86 11.42
N THR A 29 21.10 -30.55 11.20
CA THR A 29 19.91 -29.74 11.28
C THR A 29 19.22 -29.77 9.93
N ARG A 30 17.90 -30.03 9.89
CA ARG A 30 17.07 -29.88 8.69
C ARG A 30 16.34 -28.54 8.78
N PRO A 31 16.68 -27.56 7.95
CA PRO A 31 15.91 -26.33 7.87
C PRO A 31 14.51 -26.60 7.34
N ILE A 32 13.58 -25.76 7.73
CA ILE A 32 12.23 -25.73 7.13
C ILE A 32 12.08 -24.42 6.36
N ALA A 33 11.35 -24.48 5.24
CA ALA A 33 10.96 -23.32 4.46
C ALA A 33 9.45 -23.29 4.31
N LEU A 34 8.90 -22.11 4.02
CA LEU A 34 7.51 -21.97 3.62
C LEU A 34 7.31 -22.69 2.28
N ASP A 35 6.29 -23.54 2.19
CA ASP A 35 5.83 -24.20 0.97
C ASP A 35 4.57 -23.45 0.45
N GLY A 36 3.41 -23.74 1.01
CA GLY A 36 2.19 -23.01 0.75
C GLY A 36 1.62 -23.14 -0.67
N GLU A 37 2.19 -24.02 -1.50
CA GLU A 37 1.84 -24.17 -2.92
C GLU A 37 0.35 -24.45 -3.20
N PRO A 38 -0.37 -25.32 -2.45
CA PRO A 38 -1.78 -25.57 -2.75
C PRO A 38 -2.72 -24.45 -2.28
N TRP A 39 -2.22 -23.49 -1.52
CA TRP A 39 -3.03 -22.42 -0.95
C TRP A 39 -2.92 -21.16 -1.79
N CYS A 40 -4.05 -20.76 -2.39
CA CYS A 40 -4.14 -19.57 -3.23
C CYS A 40 -4.65 -18.36 -2.43
N VAL A 41 -4.09 -17.20 -2.69
CA VAL A 41 -4.56 -15.91 -2.20
C VAL A 41 -4.78 -14.95 -3.37
N LEU A 42 -5.71 -14.01 -3.21
CA LEU A 42 -5.95 -12.95 -4.19
C LEU A 42 -5.59 -11.58 -3.59
N GLY A 43 -4.83 -10.81 -4.34
CA GLY A 43 -4.70 -9.38 -4.17
C GLY A 43 -5.56 -8.67 -5.21
N VAL A 44 -6.42 -7.77 -4.78
CA VAL A 44 -7.33 -7.02 -5.64
C VAL A 44 -7.07 -5.53 -5.43
N HIS A 45 -6.88 -4.77 -6.49
CA HIS A 45 -6.76 -3.31 -6.44
C HIS A 45 -7.87 -2.67 -7.27
N VAL A 46 -8.67 -1.84 -6.64
CA VAL A 46 -9.83 -1.16 -7.23
C VAL A 46 -9.42 0.25 -7.62
N GLU A 47 -9.53 0.57 -8.89
CA GLU A 47 -9.42 1.93 -9.42
C GLU A 47 -10.81 2.40 -9.92
N VAL A 48 -10.90 3.64 -10.36
CA VAL A 48 -12.19 4.24 -10.77
C VAL A 48 -12.81 3.53 -11.99
N ASP A 49 -11.98 3.07 -12.92
CA ASP A 49 -12.39 2.50 -14.21
C ASP A 49 -11.95 1.04 -14.43
N ARG A 50 -11.25 0.46 -13.45
CA ARG A 50 -10.69 -0.90 -13.58
C ARG A 50 -10.43 -1.56 -12.24
N VAL A 51 -10.26 -2.87 -12.30
CA VAL A 51 -9.82 -3.69 -11.18
C VAL A 51 -8.61 -4.50 -11.62
N HIS A 52 -7.53 -4.43 -10.83
CA HIS A 52 -6.37 -5.29 -11.00
C HIS A 52 -6.48 -6.45 -10.02
N VAL A 53 -6.23 -7.66 -10.49
CA VAL A 53 -6.25 -8.88 -9.67
C VAL A 53 -4.95 -9.63 -9.87
N SER A 54 -4.37 -10.09 -8.79
CA SER A 54 -3.21 -10.99 -8.80
C SER A 54 -3.51 -12.20 -7.91
N GLY A 55 -3.40 -13.37 -8.49
CA GLY A 55 -3.44 -14.65 -7.78
C GLY A 55 -2.03 -15.13 -7.49
N ALA A 56 -1.78 -15.56 -6.26
CA ALA A 56 -0.51 -16.12 -5.87
C ALA A 56 -0.70 -17.26 -4.86
N THR A 57 0.31 -18.10 -4.70
CA THR A 57 0.33 -19.09 -3.60
C THR A 57 0.70 -18.42 -2.28
N VAL A 58 0.35 -19.01 -1.15
CA VAL A 58 0.84 -18.58 0.16
C VAL A 58 2.36 -18.64 0.21
N GLY A 59 2.99 -19.57 -0.53
CA GLY A 59 4.44 -19.64 -0.72
C GLY A 59 5.05 -18.43 -1.45
N GLY A 60 4.24 -17.70 -2.22
CA GLY A 60 4.66 -16.49 -2.93
C GLY A 60 4.86 -16.68 -4.44
N THR A 61 4.54 -17.85 -4.99
CA THR A 61 4.56 -18.07 -6.44
C THR A 61 3.37 -17.35 -7.07
N GLU A 62 3.63 -16.47 -8.04
CA GLU A 62 2.56 -15.83 -8.82
C GLU A 62 1.90 -16.87 -9.72
N LEU A 63 0.56 -16.91 -9.73
CA LEU A 63 -0.24 -17.81 -10.53
C LEU A 63 -0.81 -17.14 -11.78
N TRP A 64 -1.39 -15.94 -11.63
CA TRP A 64 -1.87 -15.10 -12.73
C TRP A 64 -2.05 -13.65 -12.31
N GLN A 65 -2.14 -12.79 -13.30
CA GLN A 65 -2.58 -11.40 -13.15
C GLN A 65 -3.66 -11.08 -14.19
N ALA A 66 -4.59 -10.18 -13.84
CA ALA A 66 -5.61 -9.67 -14.74
C ALA A 66 -5.90 -8.20 -14.44
N THR A 67 -6.21 -7.45 -15.50
CA THR A 67 -6.77 -6.10 -15.41
C THR A 67 -8.12 -6.11 -16.11
N LEU A 68 -9.16 -5.76 -15.39
CA LEU A 68 -10.55 -5.87 -15.83
C LEU A 68 -11.18 -4.49 -15.83
N PRO A 69 -11.86 -4.07 -16.90
CA PRO A 69 -12.62 -2.83 -16.89
C PRO A 69 -13.78 -2.97 -15.90
N ALA A 70 -13.96 -1.97 -15.06
CA ALA A 70 -15.09 -1.85 -14.14
C ALA A 70 -15.36 -0.36 -13.91
N VAL A 71 -16.61 0.04 -13.93
CA VAL A 71 -17.02 1.44 -13.69
C VAL A 71 -17.82 1.48 -12.41
N PHE A 72 -17.29 2.18 -11.43
CA PHE A 72 -17.90 2.32 -10.11
C PHE A 72 -18.48 3.71 -9.87
N ALA A 73 -17.99 4.75 -10.56
CA ALA A 73 -18.56 6.08 -10.52
C ALA A 73 -20.00 6.02 -11.04
N ASP A 74 -20.94 6.65 -10.35
CA ASP A 74 -22.38 6.62 -10.62
C ASP A 74 -23.08 5.27 -10.39
N ASN A 75 -22.40 4.27 -9.82
CA ASN A 75 -22.98 2.98 -9.53
C ASN A 75 -23.34 2.85 -8.04
N HIS A 76 -24.62 2.96 -7.72
CA HIS A 76 -25.13 2.77 -6.35
C HIS A 76 -24.88 1.36 -5.79
N ASP A 77 -24.55 0.39 -6.64
CA ASP A 77 -24.29 -1.01 -6.30
C ASP A 77 -22.83 -1.42 -6.56
N GLY A 78 -21.89 -0.48 -6.45
CA GLY A 78 -20.47 -0.71 -6.73
C GLY A 78 -19.85 -1.88 -5.96
N ALA A 79 -20.33 -2.14 -4.75
CA ALA A 79 -19.87 -3.30 -3.97
C ALA A 79 -20.26 -4.64 -4.61
N SER A 80 -21.45 -4.74 -5.20
CA SER A 80 -21.90 -5.94 -5.92
C SER A 80 -21.12 -6.12 -7.23
N VAL A 81 -20.91 -5.01 -7.98
CA VAL A 81 -20.08 -5.06 -9.19
C VAL A 81 -18.67 -5.58 -8.89
N LEU A 82 -18.05 -5.09 -7.82
CA LEU A 82 -16.74 -5.60 -7.40
C LEU A 82 -16.80 -7.08 -7.01
N ALA A 83 -17.84 -7.49 -6.29
CA ALA A 83 -18.02 -8.90 -5.90
C ALA A 83 -18.16 -9.82 -7.12
N ASP A 84 -18.90 -9.40 -8.15
CA ASP A 84 -19.05 -10.14 -9.42
C ASP A 84 -17.72 -10.24 -10.18
N VAL A 85 -16.93 -9.14 -10.21
CA VAL A 85 -15.59 -9.15 -10.81
C VAL A 85 -14.69 -10.16 -10.10
N ILE A 86 -14.68 -10.17 -8.77
CA ILE A 86 -13.89 -11.12 -7.97
C ILE A 86 -14.36 -12.55 -8.21
N ALA A 87 -15.68 -12.79 -8.19
CA ALA A 87 -16.26 -14.12 -8.45
C ALA A 87 -15.87 -14.65 -9.83
N GLY A 88 -15.86 -13.80 -10.85
CA GLY A 88 -15.39 -14.14 -12.19
C GLY A 88 -13.94 -14.64 -12.25
N GLN A 89 -13.09 -14.18 -11.32
CA GLN A 89 -11.69 -14.61 -11.26
C GLN A 89 -11.48 -15.98 -10.58
N LEU A 90 -12.47 -16.50 -9.90
CA LEU A 90 -12.37 -17.83 -9.26
C LEU A 90 -12.08 -18.95 -10.28
N THR A 91 -12.50 -18.77 -11.53
CA THR A 91 -12.23 -19.71 -12.65
C THR A 91 -10.76 -19.72 -13.08
N GLN A 92 -9.96 -18.73 -12.68
CA GLN A 92 -8.53 -18.65 -12.98
C GLN A 92 -7.68 -19.43 -11.98
N ILE A 93 -8.27 -19.87 -10.87
CA ILE A 93 -7.54 -20.63 -9.85
C ILE A 93 -7.16 -21.99 -10.46
N PRO A 94 -5.84 -22.32 -10.54
CA PRO A 94 -5.42 -23.55 -11.17
C PRO A 94 -5.91 -24.79 -10.40
N GLU A 95 -6.10 -25.89 -11.11
CA GLU A 95 -6.47 -27.17 -10.51
C GLU A 95 -5.47 -27.56 -9.39
N GLY A 96 -5.98 -28.05 -8.28
CA GLY A 96 -5.16 -28.41 -7.11
C GLY A 96 -4.84 -27.26 -6.17
N HIS A 97 -5.31 -26.02 -6.47
CA HIS A 97 -5.20 -24.89 -5.56
C HIS A 97 -6.53 -24.57 -4.89
N GLN A 98 -6.46 -24.10 -3.66
CA GLN A 98 -7.64 -23.69 -2.88
C GLN A 98 -7.47 -22.23 -2.45
N LEU A 99 -8.47 -21.40 -2.76
CA LEU A 99 -8.53 -20.01 -2.29
C LEU A 99 -8.76 -19.98 -0.78
N VAL A 100 -7.90 -19.25 -0.07
CA VAL A 100 -7.96 -19.14 1.41
C VAL A 100 -8.05 -17.71 1.92
N ALA A 101 -7.56 -16.73 1.15
CA ALA A 101 -7.69 -15.32 1.53
C ALA A 101 -7.77 -14.39 0.32
N ILE A 102 -8.43 -13.27 0.52
CA ILE A 102 -8.51 -12.14 -0.42
C ILE A 102 -8.20 -10.87 0.36
N GLU A 103 -7.32 -10.03 -0.18
CA GLU A 103 -7.15 -8.65 0.30
C GLU A 103 -7.52 -7.68 -0.82
N ILE A 104 -8.38 -6.71 -0.48
CA ILE A 104 -8.93 -5.73 -1.42
C ILE A 104 -8.38 -4.36 -1.09
N ALA A 105 -7.62 -3.79 -2.01
CA ALA A 105 -7.13 -2.43 -1.97
C ALA A 105 -8.16 -1.48 -2.56
N VAL A 106 -8.52 -0.44 -1.83
CA VAL A 106 -9.52 0.56 -2.27
C VAL A 106 -8.98 1.98 -2.13
N PRO A 107 -9.29 2.90 -3.06
CA PRO A 107 -8.95 4.31 -2.92
C PRO A 107 -9.94 4.98 -1.95
N GLY A 108 -9.71 4.84 -0.64
CA GLY A 108 -10.61 5.38 0.36
C GLY A 108 -10.35 4.92 1.78
N TYR A 109 -11.31 5.23 2.63
CA TYR A 109 -11.31 4.88 4.05
C TYR A 109 -12.06 3.58 4.27
N VAL A 110 -11.45 2.69 5.04
CA VAL A 110 -12.08 1.44 5.49
C VAL A 110 -12.58 1.64 6.91
N GLY A 111 -13.87 1.38 7.11
CA GLY A 111 -14.52 1.55 8.40
C GLY A 111 -13.95 0.64 9.49
N PRO A 112 -14.26 0.93 10.78
CA PRO A 112 -13.73 0.17 11.91
C PRO A 112 -14.19 -1.28 11.95
N ASP A 113 -15.23 -1.64 11.20
CA ASP A 113 -15.67 -3.03 11.01
C ASP A 113 -14.78 -3.82 10.04
N GLY A 114 -13.85 -3.14 9.35
CA GLY A 114 -12.97 -3.73 8.34
C GLY A 114 -13.69 -4.20 7.07
N MET A 115 -14.98 -3.87 6.89
CA MET A 115 -15.84 -4.41 5.84
C MET A 115 -16.59 -3.36 5.03
N THR A 116 -16.74 -2.16 5.58
CA THR A 116 -17.37 -1.02 4.89
C THR A 116 -16.34 -0.07 4.34
N VAL A 117 -16.66 0.54 3.20
CA VAL A 117 -15.75 1.45 2.49
C VAL A 117 -16.46 2.76 2.19
N THR A 118 -15.79 3.87 2.50
CA THR A 118 -16.15 5.21 2.04
C THR A 118 -15.07 5.71 1.11
N SER A 119 -15.42 5.92 -0.15
CA SER A 119 -14.50 6.36 -1.20
C SER A 119 -15.14 7.46 -2.04
N ARG A 120 -14.54 8.63 -1.99
CA ARG A 120 -14.99 9.74 -2.85
C ARG A 120 -14.72 9.45 -4.34
N ALA A 121 -13.60 8.83 -4.65
CA ALA A 121 -13.21 8.50 -6.02
C ALA A 121 -14.17 7.51 -6.67
N LEU A 122 -14.72 6.57 -5.88
CA LEU A 122 -15.67 5.56 -6.34
C LEU A 122 -17.12 5.95 -6.12
N GLY A 123 -17.41 7.12 -5.52
CA GLY A 123 -18.76 7.52 -5.16
C GLY A 123 -19.41 6.66 -4.06
N TRP A 124 -18.62 6.00 -3.24
CA TRP A 124 -19.11 5.10 -2.18
C TRP A 124 -19.21 5.81 -0.83
N ASP A 125 -20.35 5.63 -0.14
CA ASP A 125 -20.59 6.12 1.21
C ASP A 125 -21.02 4.95 2.11
N GLY A 126 -20.09 4.39 2.84
CA GLY A 126 -20.34 3.22 3.69
C GLY A 126 -20.72 1.96 2.91
N ALA A 127 -20.16 1.76 1.72
CA ALA A 127 -20.44 0.59 0.88
C ALA A 127 -20.04 -0.70 1.57
N GLY A 128 -20.94 -1.67 1.65
CA GLY A 128 -20.74 -2.95 2.33
C GLY A 128 -19.93 -3.96 1.50
N VAL A 129 -18.72 -3.58 1.09
CA VAL A 129 -17.86 -4.37 0.19
C VAL A 129 -17.61 -5.78 0.73
N GLY A 130 -17.20 -5.90 1.99
CA GLY A 130 -16.92 -7.21 2.57
C GLY A 130 -18.14 -8.13 2.63
N LYS A 131 -19.34 -7.55 2.84
CA LYS A 131 -20.60 -8.32 2.82
C LYS A 131 -20.93 -8.82 1.41
N ALA A 132 -20.78 -7.96 0.39
CA ALA A 132 -21.04 -8.33 -0.99
C ALA A 132 -20.11 -9.44 -1.48
N VAL A 133 -18.78 -9.28 -1.23
CA VAL A 133 -17.79 -10.31 -1.60
C VAL A 133 -18.03 -11.63 -0.89
N ARG A 134 -18.34 -11.60 0.41
CA ARG A 134 -18.66 -12.82 1.16
C ARG A 134 -19.89 -13.55 0.63
N ALA A 135 -20.91 -12.82 0.19
CA ALA A 135 -22.10 -13.41 -0.42
C ALA A 135 -21.74 -14.11 -1.75
N ALA A 136 -21.01 -13.41 -2.63
CA ALA A 136 -20.58 -13.96 -3.92
C ALA A 136 -19.67 -15.20 -3.78
N LEU A 137 -18.76 -15.20 -2.80
CA LEU A 137 -17.94 -16.37 -2.48
C LEU A 137 -18.79 -17.53 -1.97
N GLY A 138 -19.78 -17.27 -1.10
CA GLY A 138 -20.70 -18.27 -0.57
C GLY A 138 -21.54 -18.94 -1.67
N GLU A 139 -21.99 -18.20 -2.66
CA GLU A 139 -22.70 -18.72 -3.84
C GLU A 139 -21.82 -19.69 -4.67
N ASN A 140 -20.50 -19.53 -4.59
CA ASN A 140 -19.51 -20.41 -5.21
C ASN A 140 -18.97 -21.50 -4.25
N GLY A 141 -19.60 -21.69 -3.08
CA GLY A 141 -19.22 -22.72 -2.10
C GLY A 141 -17.97 -22.39 -1.28
N LEU A 142 -17.48 -21.15 -1.32
CA LEU A 142 -16.27 -20.68 -0.63
C LEU A 142 -16.64 -19.91 0.65
N THR A 143 -16.95 -20.62 1.72
CA THR A 143 -17.43 -20.04 2.99
C THR A 143 -16.29 -19.65 3.95
N ASP A 144 -15.13 -20.30 3.85
CA ASP A 144 -14.02 -20.20 4.81
C ASP A 144 -12.86 -19.31 4.31
N VAL A 145 -13.11 -18.50 3.26
CA VAL A 145 -12.12 -17.56 2.73
C VAL A 145 -12.04 -16.33 3.63
N SER A 146 -10.83 -15.99 4.07
CA SER A 146 -10.55 -14.73 4.78
C SER A 146 -10.70 -13.55 3.82
N ILE A 147 -11.38 -12.48 4.24
CA ILE A 147 -11.53 -11.26 3.44
C ILE A 147 -10.97 -10.10 4.25
N GLY A 148 -9.95 -9.45 3.70
CA GLY A 148 -9.39 -8.19 4.18
C GLY A 148 -9.67 -7.06 3.19
N ILE A 149 -9.82 -5.84 3.73
CA ILE A 149 -9.96 -4.62 2.94
C ILE A 149 -9.05 -3.57 3.55
N SER A 150 -8.27 -2.90 2.71
CA SER A 150 -7.33 -1.85 3.13
C SER A 150 -7.37 -0.69 2.15
N SER A 151 -6.94 0.49 2.62
CA SER A 151 -6.59 1.56 1.70
C SER A 151 -5.44 1.13 0.78
N ASP A 152 -5.51 1.52 -0.48
CA ASP A 152 -4.47 1.32 -1.49
C ASP A 152 -3.10 1.87 -1.02
N PHE A 153 -3.08 3.04 -0.38
CA PHE A 153 -1.86 3.61 0.20
C PHE A 153 -1.27 2.77 1.34
N HIS A 154 -2.13 2.13 2.15
CA HIS A 154 -1.68 1.22 3.20
C HIS A 154 -0.94 0.03 2.61
N LEU A 155 -1.47 -0.53 1.53
CA LEU A 155 -0.86 -1.69 0.87
C LEU A 155 0.39 -1.32 0.05
N ALA A 156 0.40 -0.15 -0.58
CA ALA A 156 1.61 0.40 -1.19
C ALA A 156 2.73 0.57 -0.15
N GLY A 157 2.40 1.15 1.01
CA GLY A 157 3.36 1.33 2.11
C GLY A 157 3.84 0.01 2.72
N LEU A 158 2.95 -0.98 2.87
CA LEU A 158 3.32 -2.33 3.30
C LEU A 158 4.33 -2.95 2.35
N TYR A 159 4.05 -2.92 1.05
CA TYR A 159 4.95 -3.45 0.03
C TYR A 159 6.31 -2.74 0.06
N ALA A 160 6.31 -1.40 0.05
CA ALA A 160 7.54 -0.62 0.08
C ALA A 160 8.40 -0.93 1.33
N ALA A 161 7.78 -1.03 2.50
CA ALA A 161 8.48 -1.38 3.73
C ALA A 161 9.08 -2.79 3.66
N ARG A 162 8.34 -3.77 3.14
CA ARG A 162 8.79 -5.17 3.01
C ARG A 162 9.94 -5.35 2.01
N VAL A 163 10.00 -4.52 0.97
CA VAL A 163 11.04 -4.59 -0.05
C VAL A 163 12.29 -3.79 0.32
N LEU A 164 12.11 -2.62 0.93
CA LEU A 164 13.22 -1.69 1.17
C LEU A 164 13.92 -1.89 2.50
N LEU A 165 13.25 -2.48 3.51
CA LEU A 165 13.83 -2.69 4.82
C LEU A 165 14.41 -4.10 4.94
N SER A 166 15.63 -4.19 5.47
CA SER A 166 16.32 -5.47 5.66
C SER A 166 15.66 -6.40 6.68
N ASP A 167 15.03 -5.82 7.71
CA ASP A 167 14.23 -6.55 8.71
C ASP A 167 12.95 -5.78 9.03
N PRO A 168 11.92 -5.90 8.21
CA PRO A 168 10.66 -5.19 8.45
C PRO A 168 9.93 -5.66 9.71
N SER A 169 10.23 -6.85 10.24
CA SER A 169 9.55 -7.42 11.40
C SER A 169 9.85 -6.72 12.73
N THR A 170 10.90 -5.90 12.78
CA THR A 170 11.33 -5.17 13.98
C THR A 170 11.35 -3.65 13.77
N THR A 171 10.81 -3.17 12.67
CA THR A 171 10.92 -1.77 12.26
C THR A 171 9.59 -1.03 12.30
N VAL A 172 9.69 0.30 12.44
CA VAL A 172 8.59 1.24 12.20
C VAL A 172 8.94 2.06 10.97
N ALA A 173 8.07 2.10 9.98
CA ALA A 173 8.22 2.88 8.76
C ALA A 173 7.00 3.75 8.49
N ALA A 174 7.23 4.98 8.03
CA ALA A 174 6.21 5.86 7.50
C ALA A 174 6.39 5.95 5.98
N TYR A 175 5.34 5.71 5.23
CA TYR A 175 5.31 5.81 3.78
C TYR A 175 4.53 7.05 3.35
N PHE A 176 5.04 7.76 2.37
CA PHE A 176 4.36 8.82 1.63
C PHE A 176 4.52 8.58 0.14
N GLY A 177 3.43 8.56 -0.60
CA GLY A 177 3.47 8.33 -2.04
C GLY A 177 2.09 8.39 -2.69
N GLY A 178 2.04 8.06 -3.94
CA GLY A 178 0.83 8.03 -4.75
C GLY A 178 1.09 8.43 -6.19
N VAL A 179 0.06 8.41 -7.02
CA VAL A 179 0.16 8.73 -8.46
C VAL A 179 0.11 10.24 -8.70
N SER A 180 -0.82 10.94 -8.04
CA SER A 180 -1.04 12.39 -8.23
C SER A 180 -1.44 13.13 -6.96
N GLU A 181 -1.92 12.40 -5.97
CA GLU A 181 -2.19 12.88 -4.61
C GLU A 181 -1.28 12.17 -3.63
N VAL A 182 -1.03 12.82 -2.48
CA VAL A 182 -0.27 12.20 -1.41
C VAL A 182 -1.18 11.31 -0.61
N GLY A 183 -0.86 10.03 -0.58
CA GLY A 183 -1.34 9.13 0.44
C GLY A 183 -0.20 8.72 1.37
N SER A 184 -0.54 7.98 2.41
CA SER A 184 0.44 7.59 3.43
C SER A 184 0.04 6.29 4.13
N ALA A 185 1.03 5.68 4.76
CA ALA A 185 0.86 4.51 5.60
C ALA A 185 1.83 4.54 6.77
N LEU A 186 1.44 3.92 7.87
CA LEU A 186 2.33 3.58 8.96
C LEU A 186 2.43 2.05 9.05
N VAL A 187 3.65 1.54 8.92
CA VAL A 187 3.95 0.10 9.00
C VAL A 187 4.78 -0.13 10.25
N VAL A 188 4.29 -0.98 11.13
CA VAL A 188 4.91 -1.28 12.42
C VAL A 188 5.15 -2.79 12.50
N ASN A 189 6.39 -3.19 12.69
CA ASN A 189 6.79 -4.60 12.75
C ASN A 189 6.35 -5.41 11.52
N GLY A 190 6.38 -4.75 10.35
CA GLY A 190 6.00 -5.37 9.08
C GLY A 190 4.50 -5.48 8.84
N GLU A 191 3.66 -4.88 9.67
CA GLU A 191 2.19 -4.88 9.57
C GLU A 191 1.66 -3.44 9.43
N ILE A 192 0.52 -3.29 8.75
CA ILE A 192 -0.16 -1.99 8.63
C ILE A 192 -0.70 -1.60 10.02
N PHE A 193 -0.27 -0.45 10.52
CA PHE A 193 -0.82 0.11 11.76
C PHE A 193 -2.13 0.87 11.46
N ARG A 194 -3.27 0.26 11.79
CA ARG A 194 -4.60 0.79 11.48
C ARG A 194 -5.19 1.69 12.58
N GLY A 195 -4.65 1.63 13.80
CA GLY A 195 -5.23 2.31 14.96
C GLY A 195 -6.62 1.80 15.32
N ALA A 196 -7.29 2.50 16.24
CA ALA A 196 -8.59 2.07 16.76
C ALA A 196 -9.75 2.16 15.76
N GLY A 197 -9.67 3.09 14.81
CA GLY A 197 -10.74 3.36 13.84
C GLY A 197 -10.38 3.05 12.39
N GLY A 198 -9.24 2.42 12.12
CA GLY A 198 -8.80 2.14 10.75
C GLY A 198 -8.06 3.29 10.04
N GLY A 199 -8.04 4.49 10.60
CA GLY A 199 -7.48 5.69 9.98
C GLY A 199 -6.09 6.11 10.45
N ALA A 200 -5.39 5.26 11.23
CA ALA A 200 -4.03 5.59 11.63
C ALA A 200 -3.08 5.51 10.42
N GLY A 201 -2.08 6.38 10.42
CA GLY A 201 -1.14 6.46 9.29
C GLY A 201 -1.64 7.36 8.16
N ASP A 202 -2.79 8.01 8.27
CA ASP A 202 -3.26 9.04 7.33
C ASP A 202 -2.50 10.36 7.56
N LEU A 203 -1.19 10.31 7.31
CA LEU A 203 -0.24 11.41 7.50
C LEU A 203 -0.36 12.47 6.38
N ALA A 204 -1.02 12.14 5.28
CA ALA A 204 -1.28 13.04 4.17
C ALA A 204 -2.14 14.25 4.57
N HIS A 205 -2.86 14.15 5.68
CA HIS A 205 -3.66 15.24 6.23
C HIS A 205 -3.00 15.99 7.39
N LEU A 206 -1.70 15.82 7.64
CA LEU A 206 -0.94 16.68 8.54
C LEU A 206 -0.99 18.14 8.04
N HIS A 207 -1.19 19.06 8.96
CA HIS A 207 -1.29 20.49 8.65
C HIS A 207 0.10 21.11 8.53
N VAL A 208 0.53 21.38 7.30
CA VAL A 208 1.89 21.85 6.99
C VAL A 208 1.97 23.32 6.56
N GLN A 209 0.84 23.96 6.29
CA GLN A 209 0.80 25.34 5.81
C GLN A 209 -0.46 26.06 6.31
N ALA A 210 -0.33 27.08 7.16
CA ALA A 210 -1.44 27.77 7.82
C ALA A 210 -2.48 28.34 6.82
N ASP A 211 -2.02 29.07 5.79
CA ASP A 211 -2.86 29.65 4.74
C ASP A 211 -2.78 28.84 3.43
N GLY A 212 -2.67 27.51 3.55
CA GLY A 212 -2.53 26.61 2.41
C GLY A 212 -3.84 26.35 1.66
N PRO A 213 -3.76 25.64 0.52
CA PRO A 213 -4.93 25.29 -0.30
C PRO A 213 -5.95 24.47 0.48
N GLY A 214 -7.20 24.57 0.03
CA GLY A 214 -8.29 23.71 0.54
C GLY A 214 -8.01 22.24 0.29
N CYS A 215 -8.28 21.41 1.30
CA CYS A 215 -8.21 19.96 1.23
C CYS A 215 -9.63 19.39 1.17
N TRP A 216 -9.79 18.30 0.46
CA TRP A 216 -11.07 17.59 0.38
C TRP A 216 -11.57 17.08 1.74
N CYS A 217 -10.69 16.91 2.73
CA CYS A 217 -11.06 16.55 4.10
C CYS A 217 -11.77 17.69 4.87
N GLY A 218 -12.00 18.86 4.24
CA GLY A 218 -12.64 20.03 4.82
C GLY A 218 -11.70 21.01 5.52
N ARG A 219 -10.40 20.68 5.64
CA ARG A 219 -9.36 21.55 6.21
C ARG A 219 -8.57 22.28 5.13
N HIS A 220 -7.70 23.17 5.52
CA HIS A 220 -6.76 23.90 4.64
C HIS A 220 -5.32 23.49 5.01
N GLY A 221 -4.40 23.57 4.02
CA GLY A 221 -2.97 23.41 4.25
C GLY A 221 -2.52 22.03 4.68
N CYS A 222 -3.31 21.01 4.38
CA CYS A 222 -2.88 19.61 4.54
C CYS A 222 -1.73 19.27 3.59
N LEU A 223 -0.85 18.37 3.97
CA LEU A 223 0.26 17.93 3.13
C LEU A 223 -0.23 17.53 1.72
N ASN A 224 -1.29 16.72 1.61
CA ASN A 224 -1.88 16.36 0.33
C ASN A 224 -2.27 17.58 -0.50
N SER A 225 -3.00 18.55 0.07
CA SER A 225 -3.45 19.73 -0.68
C SER A 225 -2.30 20.63 -1.15
N VAL A 226 -1.16 20.60 -0.46
CA VAL A 226 0.03 21.40 -0.80
C VAL A 226 0.91 20.71 -1.84
N LEU A 227 0.99 19.37 -1.79
CA LEU A 227 1.91 18.59 -2.62
C LEU A 227 1.24 17.89 -3.81
N ARG A 228 -0.10 17.81 -3.90
CA ARG A 228 -0.75 17.17 -5.05
C ARG A 228 -0.26 17.77 -6.36
N VAL A 229 -0.10 16.92 -7.37
CA VAL A 229 0.50 17.26 -8.67
C VAL A 229 -0.22 18.46 -9.33
N GLN A 230 -1.55 18.51 -9.26
CA GLN A 230 -2.34 19.65 -9.74
C GLN A 230 -1.87 20.98 -9.14
N GLU A 231 -1.69 21.03 -7.83
CA GLU A 231 -1.24 22.24 -7.12
C GLU A 231 0.19 22.62 -7.51
N LEU A 232 1.08 21.64 -7.66
CA LEU A 232 2.47 21.87 -8.06
C LEU A 232 2.54 22.44 -9.49
N LEU A 233 1.76 21.91 -10.43
CA LEU A 233 1.69 22.43 -11.81
C LEU A 233 1.21 23.87 -11.84
N THR A 234 0.19 24.20 -11.05
CA THR A 234 -0.39 25.55 -10.99
C THR A 234 0.61 26.53 -10.36
N ARG A 235 1.26 26.17 -9.26
CA ARG A 235 2.30 27.00 -8.60
C ARG A 235 3.52 27.21 -9.47
N ALA A 236 3.91 26.19 -10.23
CA ALA A 236 5.01 26.28 -11.20
C ALA A 236 4.63 27.12 -12.43
N GLY A 237 3.37 27.51 -12.61
CA GLY A 237 2.89 28.23 -13.77
C GLY A 237 2.94 27.43 -15.06
N LEU A 238 2.98 26.11 -14.97
CA LEU A 238 2.97 25.18 -16.12
C LEU A 238 1.58 24.99 -16.70
N ARG A 239 0.56 25.04 -15.84
CA ARG A 239 -0.86 24.93 -16.20
C ARG A 239 -1.69 25.83 -15.27
N ASP A 240 -2.82 26.30 -15.76
CA ASP A 240 -3.82 26.87 -14.86
C ASP A 240 -4.54 25.76 -14.05
N ALA A 241 -5.42 26.14 -13.13
CA ALA A 241 -6.04 25.19 -12.21
C ALA A 241 -6.96 24.16 -12.90
N GLU A 242 -7.64 24.56 -13.98
CA GLU A 242 -8.56 23.71 -14.74
C GLU A 242 -7.77 22.73 -15.62
N GLU A 243 -6.81 23.24 -16.38
CA GLU A 243 -5.91 22.45 -17.21
C GLU A 243 -5.11 21.43 -16.38
N ALA A 244 -4.64 21.85 -15.19
CA ALA A 244 -3.89 20.96 -14.30
C ALA A 244 -4.79 19.85 -13.74
N ALA A 245 -6.04 20.14 -13.40
CA ALA A 245 -7.00 19.15 -12.95
C ALA A 245 -7.33 18.12 -14.03
N GLU A 246 -7.60 18.58 -15.26
CA GLU A 246 -7.87 17.72 -16.42
C GLU A 246 -6.64 16.83 -16.74
N LEU A 247 -5.44 17.42 -16.76
CA LEU A 247 -4.22 16.69 -17.06
C LEU A 247 -3.93 15.58 -16.03
N VAL A 248 -4.10 15.88 -14.74
CA VAL A 248 -3.90 14.89 -13.66
C VAL A 248 -4.91 13.75 -13.77
N LEU A 249 -6.15 14.05 -14.19
CA LEU A 249 -7.17 13.03 -14.35
C LEU A 249 -6.94 12.14 -15.58
N THR A 250 -6.49 12.72 -16.70
CA THR A 250 -6.37 12.01 -17.98
C THR A 250 -5.00 11.43 -18.26
N ALA A 251 -3.94 12.05 -17.73
CA ALA A 251 -2.54 11.68 -17.99
C ALA A 251 -1.63 12.01 -16.79
N PRO A 252 -1.83 11.38 -15.61
CA PRO A 252 -1.09 11.70 -14.39
C PRO A 252 0.42 11.55 -14.54
N GLU A 253 0.89 10.54 -15.25
CA GLU A 253 2.31 10.32 -15.55
C GLU A 253 2.93 11.48 -16.35
N HIS A 254 2.19 12.00 -17.33
CA HIS A 254 2.63 13.17 -18.10
C HIS A 254 2.66 14.42 -17.22
N ALA A 255 1.67 14.59 -16.36
CA ALA A 255 1.61 15.70 -15.40
C ALA A 255 2.85 15.74 -14.49
N VAL A 256 3.26 14.61 -13.93
CA VAL A 256 4.50 14.49 -13.16
C VAL A 256 5.74 14.72 -14.04
N GLY A 257 5.73 14.19 -15.26
CA GLY A 257 6.81 14.37 -16.24
C GLY A 257 7.13 15.86 -16.49
N LEU A 258 6.12 16.71 -16.63
CA LEU A 258 6.32 18.16 -16.85
C LEU A 258 7.08 18.81 -15.66
N LEU A 259 6.79 18.43 -14.42
CA LEU A 259 7.50 18.93 -13.24
C LEU A 259 8.96 18.45 -13.23
N VAL A 260 9.20 17.18 -13.55
CA VAL A 260 10.55 16.60 -13.61
C VAL A 260 11.38 17.25 -14.70
N GLU A 261 10.82 17.41 -15.90
CA GLU A 261 11.50 18.04 -17.05
C GLU A 261 11.80 19.51 -16.78
N GLY A 262 10.81 20.29 -16.35
CA GLY A 262 11.02 21.69 -15.99
C GLY A 262 12.08 21.89 -14.91
N ALA A 263 12.13 20.99 -13.91
CA ALA A 263 13.16 21.04 -12.88
C ALA A 263 14.55 20.70 -13.42
N LYS A 264 14.67 19.69 -14.31
CA LYS A 264 15.93 19.35 -15.00
C LYS A 264 16.44 20.46 -15.92
N ASP A 265 15.53 21.16 -16.57
CA ASP A 265 15.84 22.28 -17.44
C ASP A 265 16.20 23.57 -16.67
N GLY A 266 16.06 23.55 -15.35
CA GLY A 266 16.40 24.65 -14.47
C GLY A 266 15.34 25.76 -14.45
N ASP A 267 14.09 25.46 -14.79
CA ASP A 267 12.99 26.45 -14.70
C ASP A 267 12.84 26.94 -13.25
N ALA A 268 13.06 28.23 -13.07
CA ALA A 268 13.10 28.85 -11.75
C ALA A 268 11.76 28.78 -11.00
N LYS A 269 10.63 28.79 -11.72
CA LYS A 269 9.30 28.67 -11.09
C LYS A 269 9.03 27.24 -10.64
N VAL A 270 9.39 26.27 -11.47
CA VAL A 270 9.27 24.83 -11.13
C VAL A 270 10.15 24.53 -9.93
N LEU A 271 11.42 24.92 -9.95
CA LEU A 271 12.36 24.70 -8.84
C LEU A 271 11.87 25.37 -7.56
N HIS A 272 11.33 26.59 -7.62
CA HIS A 272 10.77 27.27 -6.47
C HIS A 272 9.52 26.55 -5.90
N ALA A 273 8.63 26.09 -6.76
CA ALA A 273 7.44 25.31 -6.34
C ALA A 273 7.85 24.01 -5.63
N LEU A 274 8.83 23.29 -6.19
CA LEU A 274 9.35 22.06 -5.60
C LEU A 274 10.14 22.30 -4.31
N GLU A 275 10.87 23.41 -4.18
CA GLU A 275 11.52 23.79 -2.93
C GLU A 275 10.50 24.06 -1.81
N GLN A 276 9.41 24.75 -2.10
CA GLN A 276 8.33 24.97 -1.14
C GLN A 276 7.65 23.64 -0.75
N ALA A 277 7.42 22.76 -1.72
CA ALA A 277 6.88 21.43 -1.49
C ALA A 277 7.81 20.59 -0.61
N GLY A 278 9.11 20.59 -0.88
CA GLY A 278 10.11 19.91 -0.06
C GLY A 278 10.16 20.42 1.38
N SER A 279 10.02 21.74 1.57
CA SER A 279 9.93 22.32 2.92
C SER A 279 8.66 21.90 3.66
N SER A 280 7.53 21.78 2.95
CA SER A 280 6.27 21.30 3.52
C SER A 280 6.32 19.81 3.86
N LEU A 281 6.92 19.00 2.99
CA LEU A 281 7.18 17.58 3.25
C LEU A 281 8.10 17.42 4.47
N GLY A 282 9.15 18.25 4.58
CA GLY A 282 10.04 18.25 5.73
C GLY A 282 9.33 18.54 7.06
N ARG A 283 8.34 19.44 7.08
CA ARG A 283 7.50 19.67 8.28
C ARG A 283 6.67 18.45 8.64
N ALA A 284 6.04 17.79 7.64
CA ALA A 284 5.27 16.59 7.90
C ALA A 284 6.15 15.44 8.41
N VAL A 285 7.34 15.26 7.82
CA VAL A 285 8.30 14.25 8.28
C VAL A 285 8.74 14.54 9.72
N ASP A 286 9.01 15.79 10.06
CA ASP A 286 9.39 16.20 11.40
C ASP A 286 8.28 15.92 12.44
N ASP A 287 7.01 16.16 12.11
CA ASP A 287 5.88 15.79 12.96
C ASP A 287 5.78 14.26 13.16
N VAL A 288 6.07 13.49 12.12
CA VAL A 288 6.11 12.03 12.18
C VAL A 288 7.28 11.54 13.04
N LEU A 289 8.47 12.15 12.89
CA LEU A 289 9.62 11.86 13.76
C LEU A 289 9.27 12.09 15.23
N GLY A 290 8.61 13.21 15.53
CA GLY A 290 8.21 13.55 16.90
C GLY A 290 7.10 12.68 17.49
N SER A 291 6.27 12.06 16.65
CA SER A 291 5.09 11.32 17.08
C SER A 291 5.32 9.81 17.17
N VAL A 292 6.03 9.21 16.22
CA VAL A 292 6.19 7.76 16.12
C VAL A 292 7.63 7.29 16.04
N ASN A 293 8.59 8.21 15.87
CA ASN A 293 10.03 7.90 15.78
C ASN A 293 10.33 6.70 14.88
N PRO A 294 10.03 6.78 13.56
CA PRO A 294 10.22 5.67 12.66
C PRO A 294 11.69 5.40 12.37
N HIS A 295 12.04 4.15 12.08
CA HIS A 295 13.36 3.77 11.57
C HIS A 295 13.58 4.28 10.13
N ALA A 296 12.49 4.37 9.36
CA ALA A 296 12.55 4.86 7.99
C ALA A 296 11.31 5.69 7.63
N VAL A 297 11.53 6.72 6.82
CA VAL A 297 10.50 7.40 6.04
C VAL A 297 10.73 7.05 4.58
N ILE A 298 9.72 6.51 3.93
CA ILE A 298 9.78 6.03 2.54
C ILE A 298 9.01 7.00 1.66
N LEU A 299 9.66 7.55 0.64
CA LEU A 299 9.04 8.36 -0.39
C LEU A 299 8.87 7.52 -1.66
N GLY A 300 7.64 7.29 -2.10
CA GLY A 300 7.32 6.50 -3.28
C GLY A 300 6.47 7.27 -4.29
N GLY A 301 6.16 6.62 -5.40
CA GLY A 301 5.36 7.18 -6.45
C GLY A 301 5.94 8.48 -7.02
N TYR A 302 5.07 9.44 -7.32
CA TYR A 302 5.54 10.71 -7.86
C TYR A 302 6.46 11.48 -6.89
N LEU A 303 6.32 11.30 -5.56
CA LEU A 303 7.24 11.91 -4.60
C LEU A 303 8.64 11.33 -4.72
N GLY A 304 8.78 10.03 -5.00
CA GLY A 304 10.06 9.40 -5.30
C GLY A 304 10.71 9.99 -6.56
N ARG A 305 9.94 10.18 -7.63
CA ARG A 305 10.43 10.80 -8.88
C ARG A 305 10.84 12.27 -8.70
N LEU A 306 10.16 13.00 -7.83
CA LEU A 306 10.48 14.39 -7.49
C LEU A 306 11.53 14.51 -6.37
N ALA A 307 11.89 13.43 -5.70
CA ALA A 307 12.80 13.44 -4.55
C ALA A 307 14.12 14.19 -4.80
N PRO A 308 14.79 14.08 -5.95
CA PRO A 308 16.03 14.84 -6.20
C PRO A 308 15.87 16.36 -6.01
N PHE A 309 14.66 16.89 -6.23
CA PHE A 309 14.35 18.31 -6.14
C PHE A 309 13.69 18.69 -4.80
N LEU A 310 13.04 17.74 -4.12
CA LEU A 310 12.40 17.94 -2.81
C LEU A 310 13.41 17.82 -1.65
N MET A 311 14.32 16.85 -1.73
CA MET A 311 15.23 16.48 -0.66
C MET A 311 16.09 17.62 -0.14
N PRO A 312 16.66 18.54 -0.96
CA PRO A 312 17.46 19.64 -0.42
C PRO A 312 16.70 20.56 0.55
N ALA A 313 15.40 20.79 0.31
CA ALA A 313 14.56 21.62 1.17
C ALA A 313 14.07 20.82 2.38
N LEU A 314 13.71 19.56 2.19
CA LEU A 314 13.35 18.65 3.27
C LEU A 314 14.50 18.50 4.28
N ASP A 315 15.72 18.24 3.80
CA ASP A 315 16.91 18.12 4.68
C ASP A 315 17.19 19.40 5.46
N ARG A 316 17.05 20.58 4.82
CA ARG A 316 17.20 21.87 5.53
C ARG A 316 16.19 22.00 6.66
N GLN A 317 14.94 21.59 6.41
CA GLN A 317 13.87 21.65 7.42
C GLN A 317 14.18 20.73 8.61
N LEU A 318 14.63 19.52 8.37
CA LEU A 318 14.98 18.57 9.41
C LEU A 318 16.21 19.01 10.22
N ARG A 319 17.28 19.48 9.55
CA ARG A 319 18.50 19.96 10.21
C ARG A 319 18.28 21.21 11.06
N ALA A 320 17.29 22.03 10.75
CA ALA A 320 16.98 23.23 11.54
C ALA A 320 16.45 22.90 12.95
N ARG A 321 15.91 21.70 13.16
CA ARG A 321 15.24 21.30 14.41
C ARG A 321 16.05 20.35 15.28
N VAL A 322 16.92 19.52 14.71
CA VAL A 322 17.55 18.42 15.46
C VAL A 322 19.05 18.41 15.25
N HIS A 323 19.79 18.92 16.20
CA HIS A 323 21.23 18.79 16.19
C HIS A 323 21.75 17.52 16.88
N GLU A 324 21.02 17.00 17.87
CA GLU A 324 21.39 15.77 18.59
C GLU A 324 20.12 15.17 19.22
N GLY A 325 19.75 13.95 18.85
CA GLY A 325 18.59 13.30 19.46
C GLY A 325 18.25 11.94 18.84
N PRO A 326 17.24 11.24 19.36
CA PRO A 326 16.86 9.89 18.93
C PRO A 326 16.42 9.80 17.47
N TYR A 327 16.27 10.91 16.75
CA TYR A 327 15.84 10.97 15.35
C TYR A 327 17.01 10.96 14.35
N ALA A 328 18.24 10.99 14.82
CA ALA A 328 19.45 11.05 13.99
C ALA A 328 19.62 9.77 13.13
N ASP A 329 19.02 8.68 13.54
CA ASP A 329 19.14 7.35 12.89
C ASP A 329 18.00 7.06 11.91
N THR A 330 16.99 7.92 11.79
CA THR A 330 15.90 7.71 10.83
C THR A 330 16.42 7.87 9.40
N GLN A 331 16.22 6.84 8.58
CA GLN A 331 16.60 6.85 7.17
C GLN A 331 15.47 7.43 6.31
N ILE A 332 15.82 8.24 5.31
CA ILE A 332 14.88 8.61 4.25
C ILE A 332 15.20 7.77 3.03
N LEU A 333 14.29 6.85 2.72
CA LEU A 333 14.40 5.94 1.58
C LEU A 333 13.53 6.46 0.43
N VAL A 334 13.99 6.29 -0.79
CA VAL A 334 13.29 6.74 -1.99
C VAL A 334 13.13 5.57 -2.94
N THR A 335 11.93 5.43 -3.49
CA THR A 335 11.66 4.55 -4.63
C THR A 335 10.98 5.35 -5.72
N ASP A 336 11.54 5.32 -6.92
CA ASP A 336 11.01 5.98 -8.11
C ASP A 336 9.95 5.13 -8.84
N GLU A 337 9.82 3.88 -8.45
CA GLU A 337 8.74 3.00 -8.88
C GLU A 337 7.54 3.18 -7.97
N ASP A 338 6.33 3.23 -8.57
CA ASP A 338 5.10 3.11 -7.79
C ASP A 338 5.03 1.72 -7.18
N PRO A 339 4.95 1.60 -5.83
CA PRO A 339 4.81 0.30 -5.22
C PRO A 339 3.55 -0.39 -5.76
N PRO A 340 3.66 -1.59 -6.33
CA PRO A 340 2.50 -2.27 -6.88
C PRO A 340 1.51 -2.60 -5.76
N VAL A 341 0.41 -1.86 -5.70
CA VAL A 341 -0.64 -2.00 -4.69
C VAL A 341 -1.18 -3.43 -4.64
N THR A 342 -1.32 -4.05 -5.81
CA THR A 342 -1.78 -5.44 -5.94
C THR A 342 -0.81 -6.42 -5.27
N ALA A 343 0.51 -6.20 -5.38
CA ALA A 343 1.50 -7.02 -4.68
C ALA A 343 1.44 -6.81 -3.16
N GLY A 344 1.19 -5.58 -2.71
CA GLY A 344 0.92 -5.28 -1.29
C GLY A 344 -0.33 -6.01 -0.79
N ALA A 345 -1.38 -6.08 -1.60
CA ALA A 345 -2.59 -6.84 -1.29
C ALA A 345 -2.31 -8.35 -1.20
N VAL A 346 -1.52 -8.90 -2.12
CA VAL A 346 -1.09 -10.31 -2.04
C VAL A 346 -0.29 -10.57 -0.76
N LEU A 347 0.63 -9.68 -0.39
CA LEU A 347 1.39 -9.81 0.86
C LEU A 347 0.46 -9.83 2.08
N ALA A 348 -0.50 -8.90 2.16
CA ALA A 348 -1.45 -8.83 3.27
C ALA A 348 -2.36 -10.06 3.34
N ALA A 349 -2.84 -10.57 2.20
CA ALA A 349 -3.62 -11.81 2.14
C ALA A 349 -2.81 -13.04 2.60
N ARG A 350 -1.53 -13.11 2.23
CA ARG A 350 -0.60 -14.16 2.71
C ARG A 350 -0.36 -14.07 4.22
N ASP A 351 -0.13 -12.86 4.73
CA ASP A 351 0.08 -12.63 6.16
C ASP A 351 -1.15 -13.06 6.99
N ALA A 352 -2.38 -12.80 6.49
CA ALA A 352 -3.60 -13.27 7.14
C ALA A 352 -3.65 -14.81 7.28
N CYS A 353 -3.17 -15.55 6.29
CA CYS A 353 -3.06 -17.01 6.36
C CYS A 353 -1.96 -17.47 7.32
N LEU A 354 -0.83 -16.76 7.37
CA LEU A 354 0.31 -17.11 8.22
C LEU A 354 0.11 -16.72 9.68
N TYR A 355 -0.81 -15.80 9.96
CA TYR A 355 -1.18 -15.42 11.33
C TYR A 355 -1.90 -16.56 12.09
N ASP A 356 -2.79 -17.28 11.40
CA ASP A 356 -3.44 -18.51 11.92
C ASP A 356 -3.33 -19.67 10.93
N PRO A 357 -2.14 -20.26 10.79
CA PRO A 357 -1.90 -21.32 9.81
C PRO A 357 -2.65 -22.62 10.13
N LEU A 358 -3.12 -22.78 11.36
CA LEU A 358 -3.89 -23.96 11.79
C LEU A 358 -5.36 -23.87 11.40
N ALA A 359 -5.88 -22.69 11.10
CA ALA A 359 -7.22 -22.49 10.54
C ALA A 359 -7.33 -23.06 9.11
N LEU A 360 -6.21 -23.15 8.36
CA LEU A 360 -6.20 -23.77 7.04
C LEU A 360 -6.46 -25.28 7.17
N THR A 361 -7.60 -25.73 6.64
CA THR A 361 -7.92 -27.15 6.60
C THR A 361 -7.03 -27.86 5.58
N THR A 362 -6.78 -29.16 5.77
CA THR A 362 -5.93 -29.94 4.83
C THR A 362 -6.48 -29.81 3.41
N PRO A 363 -5.63 -29.53 2.37
CA PRO A 363 -6.09 -29.39 1.00
C PRO A 363 -6.85 -30.65 0.54
N LEU A 364 -7.91 -30.44 -0.22
CA LEU A 364 -8.60 -31.53 -0.91
C LEU A 364 -7.60 -32.21 -1.87
N ARG A 365 -7.52 -33.54 -1.82
CA ARG A 365 -6.62 -34.35 -2.66
C ARG A 365 -7.05 -34.36 -4.09
#